data_2294fa045ec57b3b1b25b2976ac55725
#
_entry.id   2294fa045ec57b3b1b25b2976ac55725
#
_cell.length_a   1.000
_cell.length_b   1.000
_cell.length_c   1.000
_cell.angle_alpha   90.00
_cell.angle_beta   90.00
_cell.angle_gamma   90.00
#
_symmetry.space_group_name_H-M   'P 1'
#
loop_
_entity.id
_entity.type
_entity.pdbx_description
1 polymer ?
#
loop_
_entity_poly.entity_id
_entity_poly.type
_entity_poly.pdbx_seq_one_letter_code
_entity_poly.pdbx_strand_id
1 'polypeptide(L)'
;MHAEGDGEKNALTQSPSADWNPAQYERFRDERSRPFFDLLDLVQPRPEMRVVDLGCGTGELTRELHRQLSARETIGIDNSPAMLAKSAAFAGGGLRFEQKDIDAFASEGDVDLVFSNAALQWVPDHEPLLRRLTAALTQRGQLAVQMPANNDHPSHLTAFAIAGEPPFRAALGGYERQWPVLAPEVYATLLHRLGFREQHVRLQVYAHELESREAVVEWVRGSLLTDYERRLPAELWPHFLERYRQRLLPQLEDARPFFYPFKRVLLWGAR
;
A
#
# COMPACT_ATOMS: atom_id res chain seq x y z
N MET A 1 -38.76 -36.69 -21.47
CA MET A 1 -38.29 -35.56 -22.26
C MET A 1 -37.54 -34.64 -21.35
N HIS A 2 -36.24 -34.65 -21.48
CA HIS A 2 -35.27 -33.96 -20.60
C HIS A 2 -35.21 -32.48 -20.93
N ALA A 3 -35.02 -31.64 -19.92
CA ALA A 3 -34.47 -30.31 -20.08
C ALA A 3 -33.43 -30.09 -18.97
N GLU A 4 -32.19 -30.09 -19.41
CA GLU A 4 -31.03 -29.79 -18.63
C GLU A 4 -30.99 -28.26 -18.36
N GLY A 5 -30.80 -27.92 -17.10
CA GLY A 5 -30.55 -26.53 -16.69
C GLY A 5 -29.05 -26.32 -16.49
N ASP A 6 -28.45 -25.56 -17.38
CA ASP A 6 -27.04 -25.13 -17.28
C ASP A 6 -26.84 -24.21 -16.08
N GLY A 7 -25.99 -24.66 -15.17
CA GLY A 7 -25.49 -23.86 -14.06
C GLY A 7 -24.39 -22.91 -14.55
N GLU A 8 -24.70 -21.63 -14.66
CA GLU A 8 -23.70 -20.58 -14.84
C GLU A 8 -22.74 -20.52 -13.66
N LYS A 9 -21.52 -20.98 -13.89
CA LYS A 9 -20.40 -20.84 -12.96
C LYS A 9 -20.01 -19.36 -12.89
N ASN A 10 -20.27 -18.77 -11.74
CA ASN A 10 -19.82 -17.45 -11.33
C ASN A 10 -18.29 -17.38 -11.43
N ALA A 11 -17.78 -16.71 -12.46
CA ALA A 11 -16.36 -16.45 -12.64
C ALA A 11 -15.95 -15.40 -11.61
N LEU A 12 -15.27 -15.84 -10.56
CA LEU A 12 -14.56 -14.98 -9.63
C LEU A 12 -13.56 -14.14 -10.43
N THR A 13 -13.82 -12.85 -10.52
CA THR A 13 -12.95 -11.86 -11.16
C THR A 13 -11.64 -11.80 -10.41
N GLN A 14 -10.59 -12.35 -11.00
CA GLN A 14 -9.21 -12.13 -10.59
C GLN A 14 -8.93 -10.62 -10.63
N SER A 15 -8.48 -10.07 -9.52
CA SER A 15 -7.99 -8.68 -9.45
C SER A 15 -6.80 -8.53 -10.41
N PRO A 16 -6.80 -7.56 -11.34
CA PRO A 16 -5.69 -7.40 -12.27
C PRO A 16 -4.44 -6.98 -11.48
N SER A 17 -3.34 -7.69 -11.69
CA SER A 17 -2.01 -7.33 -11.19
C SER A 17 -1.64 -5.93 -11.66
N ALA A 18 -1.33 -5.08 -10.71
CA ALA A 18 -1.01 -3.70 -10.97
C ALA A 18 0.36 -3.56 -11.65
N ASP A 19 0.41 -3.25 -12.95
CA ASP A 19 1.64 -2.77 -13.56
C ASP A 19 1.97 -1.36 -13.03
N TRP A 20 2.68 -1.35 -11.91
CA TRP A 20 3.22 -0.16 -11.26
C TRP A 20 4.32 0.44 -12.14
N ASN A 21 4.27 1.77 -12.43
CA ASN A 21 5.27 2.45 -13.25
C ASN A 21 6.54 2.77 -12.42
N PRO A 22 7.65 2.04 -12.58
CA PRO A 22 8.85 2.20 -11.76
C PRO A 22 9.55 3.56 -11.93
N ALA A 23 9.56 4.12 -13.14
CA ALA A 23 10.24 5.39 -13.43
C ALA A 23 9.59 6.59 -12.72
N GLN A 24 8.26 6.57 -12.56
CA GLN A 24 7.53 7.60 -11.83
C GLN A 24 7.71 7.45 -10.31
N TYR A 25 7.92 6.22 -9.84
CA TYR A 25 8.22 5.93 -8.44
C TYR A 25 9.60 6.45 -8.02
N GLU A 26 10.60 6.33 -8.89
CA GLU A 26 11.98 6.77 -8.62
C GLU A 26 12.12 8.29 -8.46
N ARG A 27 11.24 9.08 -9.11
CA ARG A 27 11.29 10.55 -9.05
C ARG A 27 11.09 11.14 -7.64
N PHE A 28 10.43 10.39 -6.75
CA PHE A 28 10.17 10.82 -5.36
C PHE A 28 10.71 9.80 -4.35
N ARG A 29 11.86 9.21 -4.67
CA ARG A 29 12.43 8.08 -3.93
C ARG A 29 12.74 8.43 -2.47
N ASP A 30 13.37 9.58 -2.23
CA ASP A 30 13.83 9.97 -0.89
C ASP A 30 12.63 10.27 0.03
N GLU A 31 11.63 10.99 -0.44
CA GLU A 31 10.42 11.28 0.32
C GLU A 31 9.56 10.04 0.58
N ARG A 32 9.62 9.05 -0.29
CA ARG A 32 8.88 7.78 -0.14
C ARG A 32 9.62 6.77 0.73
N SER A 33 10.94 6.86 0.84
CA SER A 33 11.74 5.97 1.68
C SER A 33 11.74 6.35 3.16
N ARG A 34 11.63 7.65 3.49
CA ARG A 34 11.61 8.10 4.88
C ARG A 34 10.57 7.40 5.77
N PRO A 35 9.30 7.21 5.35
CA PRO A 35 8.32 6.48 6.16
C PRO A 35 8.68 5.02 6.44
N PHE A 36 9.46 4.40 5.56
CA PHE A 36 9.98 3.05 5.77
C PHE A 36 10.98 3.04 6.94
N PHE A 37 11.91 3.97 6.99
CA PHE A 37 12.87 4.06 8.09
C PHE A 37 12.20 4.46 9.41
N ASP A 38 11.26 5.41 9.39
CA ASP A 38 10.47 5.78 10.57
C ASP A 38 9.64 4.59 11.13
N LEU A 39 9.23 3.66 10.26
CA LEU A 39 8.59 2.42 10.67
C LEU A 39 9.60 1.41 11.21
N LEU A 40 10.74 1.27 10.54
CA LEU A 40 11.81 0.36 10.96
C LEU A 40 12.37 0.73 12.34
N ASP A 41 12.47 2.02 12.64
CA ASP A 41 12.92 2.53 13.95
C ASP A 41 11.98 2.12 15.11
N LEU A 42 10.75 1.73 14.84
CA LEU A 42 9.83 1.18 15.84
C LEU A 42 10.07 -0.30 16.13
N VAL A 43 10.72 -1.00 15.21
CA VAL A 43 10.98 -2.44 15.37
C VAL A 43 12.02 -2.65 16.44
N GLN A 44 11.78 -3.62 17.31
CA GLN A 44 12.74 -4.07 18.32
C GLN A 44 13.58 -5.24 17.75
N PRO A 45 14.83 -5.00 17.31
CA PRO A 45 15.66 -6.04 16.72
C PRO A 45 15.98 -7.14 17.73
N ARG A 46 16.05 -8.39 17.25
CA ARG A 46 16.49 -9.55 18.00
C ARG A 46 17.39 -10.41 17.12
N PRO A 47 18.34 -11.17 17.70
CA PRO A 47 19.13 -12.10 16.92
C PRO A 47 18.25 -13.13 16.17
N GLU A 48 18.71 -13.56 15.01
CA GLU A 48 18.15 -14.67 14.24
C GLU A 48 16.66 -14.52 13.85
N MET A 49 16.18 -13.29 13.64
CA MET A 49 14.79 -13.06 13.27
C MET A 49 14.45 -13.67 11.89
N ARG A 50 13.25 -14.24 11.80
CA ARG A 50 12.57 -14.53 10.56
C ARG A 50 11.58 -13.41 10.24
N VAL A 51 11.81 -12.74 9.13
CA VAL A 51 11.09 -11.52 8.72
C VAL A 51 10.29 -11.78 7.44
N VAL A 52 9.09 -11.25 7.36
CA VAL A 52 8.30 -11.21 6.13
C VAL A 52 7.96 -9.76 5.81
N ASP A 53 8.32 -9.31 4.59
CA ASP A 53 8.00 -7.99 4.06
C ASP A 53 6.87 -8.11 3.03
N LEU A 54 5.68 -7.63 3.37
CA LEU A 54 4.47 -7.72 2.56
C LEU A 54 4.35 -6.49 1.65
N GLY A 55 4.37 -6.72 0.34
CA GLY A 55 4.41 -5.67 -0.69
C GLY A 55 5.83 -5.12 -0.85
N CYS A 56 6.81 -6.01 -0.97
CA CYS A 56 8.24 -5.71 -1.03
C CYS A 56 8.68 -4.90 -2.26
N GLY A 57 7.85 -4.83 -3.30
CA GLY A 57 8.12 -4.09 -4.52
C GLY A 57 9.42 -4.54 -5.20
N THR A 58 10.31 -3.60 -5.48
CA THR A 58 11.60 -3.86 -6.14
C THR A 58 12.64 -4.55 -5.23
N GLY A 59 12.32 -4.80 -3.96
CA GLY A 59 13.18 -5.50 -3.01
C GLY A 59 14.33 -4.68 -2.43
N GLU A 60 14.53 -3.45 -2.86
CA GLU A 60 15.64 -2.61 -2.41
C GLU A 60 15.51 -2.26 -0.92
N LEU A 61 14.33 -1.84 -0.48
CA LEU A 61 14.04 -1.55 0.93
C LEU A 61 13.98 -2.83 1.76
N THR A 62 13.53 -3.94 1.19
CA THR A 62 13.55 -5.26 1.83
C THR A 62 14.97 -5.73 2.12
N ARG A 63 15.91 -5.48 1.18
CA ARG A 63 17.35 -5.74 1.42
C ARG A 63 17.86 -4.87 2.59
N GLU A 64 17.47 -3.62 2.65
CA GLU A 64 17.87 -2.73 3.73
C GLU A 64 17.27 -3.17 5.08
N LEU A 65 16.01 -3.61 5.10
CA LEU A 65 15.35 -4.24 6.25
C LEU A 65 16.15 -5.46 6.74
N HIS A 66 16.45 -6.39 5.83
CA HIS A 66 17.24 -7.59 6.13
C HIS A 66 18.59 -7.25 6.76
N ARG A 67 19.32 -6.32 6.15
CA ARG A 67 20.63 -5.88 6.60
C ARG A 67 20.61 -5.21 7.98
N GLN A 68 19.69 -4.27 8.20
CA GLN A 68 19.62 -3.51 9.46
C GLN A 68 19.20 -4.39 10.63
N LEU A 69 18.29 -5.34 10.41
CA LEU A 69 17.89 -6.28 11.44
C LEU A 69 18.89 -7.44 11.62
N SER A 70 19.89 -7.58 10.74
CA SER A 70 20.75 -8.76 10.69
C SER A 70 19.91 -10.05 10.75
N ALA A 71 18.82 -10.08 10.00
CA ALA A 71 17.84 -11.15 10.05
C ALA A 71 18.45 -12.47 9.53
N ARG A 72 18.11 -13.61 10.16
CA ARG A 72 18.51 -14.93 9.65
C ARG A 72 17.85 -15.21 8.29
N GLU A 73 16.57 -14.87 8.17
CA GLU A 73 15.80 -15.04 6.96
C GLU A 73 14.88 -13.84 6.76
N THR A 74 14.80 -13.34 5.52
CA THR A 74 13.80 -12.35 5.12
C THR A 74 13.14 -12.80 3.83
N ILE A 75 11.80 -12.82 3.84
CA ILE A 75 10.99 -13.15 2.69
C ILE A 75 10.26 -11.89 2.23
N GLY A 76 10.62 -11.36 1.07
CA GLY A 76 9.85 -10.30 0.42
C GLY A 76 8.73 -10.91 -0.42
N ILE A 77 7.50 -10.45 -0.22
CA ILE A 77 6.32 -10.91 -0.96
C ILE A 77 5.75 -9.75 -1.75
N ASP A 78 5.51 -9.96 -3.05
CA ASP A 78 4.79 -9.02 -3.92
C ASP A 78 4.00 -9.80 -4.98
N ASN A 79 2.90 -9.26 -5.46
CA ASN A 79 2.12 -9.92 -6.51
C ASN A 79 2.52 -9.49 -7.93
N SER A 80 3.34 -8.44 -8.08
CA SER A 80 3.79 -7.89 -9.36
C SER A 80 5.05 -8.61 -9.88
N PRO A 81 4.96 -9.38 -10.98
CA PRO A 81 6.13 -9.98 -11.60
C PRO A 81 7.19 -8.94 -12.03
N ALA A 82 6.74 -7.77 -12.49
CA ALA A 82 7.63 -6.69 -12.92
C ALA A 82 8.45 -6.10 -11.78
N MET A 83 7.89 -6.02 -10.56
CA MET A 83 8.60 -5.62 -9.36
C MET A 83 9.60 -6.69 -8.93
N LEU A 84 9.16 -7.94 -8.87
CA LEU A 84 10.00 -9.07 -8.44
C LEU A 84 11.15 -9.36 -9.42
N ALA A 85 11.00 -9.08 -10.70
CA ALA A 85 12.11 -9.18 -11.64
C ALA A 85 13.30 -8.29 -11.25
N LYS A 86 13.04 -7.12 -10.63
CA LYS A 86 14.09 -6.23 -10.10
C LYS A 86 14.64 -6.72 -8.76
N SER A 87 13.80 -7.32 -7.92
CA SER A 87 14.22 -7.80 -6.60
C SER A 87 15.19 -8.99 -6.65
N ALA A 88 15.17 -9.76 -7.73
CA ALA A 88 16.05 -10.92 -7.91
C ALA A 88 17.53 -10.58 -7.73
N ALA A 89 17.96 -9.36 -8.06
CA ALA A 89 19.34 -8.89 -7.90
C ALA A 89 19.77 -8.79 -6.41
N PHE A 90 18.84 -8.82 -5.48
CA PHE A 90 19.09 -8.68 -4.05
C PHE A 90 18.97 -10.01 -3.29
N ALA A 91 18.55 -11.09 -3.96
CA ALA A 91 18.40 -12.39 -3.32
C ALA A 91 19.75 -13.00 -2.93
N GLY A 92 19.80 -13.68 -1.79
CA GLY A 92 20.98 -14.34 -1.23
C GLY A 92 21.19 -14.01 0.24
N GLY A 93 22.08 -14.74 0.91
CA GLY A 93 22.42 -14.49 2.32
C GLY A 93 21.23 -14.57 3.30
N GLY A 94 20.19 -15.35 3.01
CA GLY A 94 18.98 -15.43 3.81
C GLY A 94 17.82 -14.55 3.30
N LEU A 95 18.05 -13.70 2.29
CA LEU A 95 17.02 -12.90 1.64
C LEU A 95 16.49 -13.60 0.39
N ARG A 96 15.18 -13.74 0.28
CA ARG A 96 14.50 -14.29 -0.90
C ARG A 96 13.20 -13.55 -1.18
N PHE A 97 12.68 -13.70 -2.41
CA PHE A 97 11.47 -13.05 -2.87
C PHE A 97 10.50 -14.07 -3.44
N GLU A 98 9.21 -13.87 -3.17
CA GLU A 98 8.14 -14.77 -3.60
C GLU A 98 7.02 -13.96 -4.27
N GLN A 99 6.53 -14.47 -5.42
CA GLN A 99 5.32 -13.93 -6.02
C GLN A 99 4.10 -14.50 -5.31
N LYS A 100 3.40 -13.64 -4.55
CA LYS A 100 2.23 -14.02 -3.79
C LYS A 100 1.39 -12.80 -3.44
N ASP A 101 0.07 -12.97 -3.43
CA ASP A 101 -0.83 -11.95 -2.90
C ASP A 101 -0.74 -11.88 -1.37
N ILE A 102 -0.86 -10.67 -0.84
CA ILE A 102 -0.89 -10.44 0.62
C ILE A 102 -2.06 -11.22 1.26
N ASP A 103 -3.20 -11.29 0.57
CA ASP A 103 -4.37 -12.04 1.03
C ASP A 103 -4.13 -13.55 1.12
N ALA A 104 -3.21 -14.07 0.32
CA ALA A 104 -2.83 -15.48 0.34
C ALA A 104 -1.70 -15.78 1.33
N PHE A 105 -1.14 -14.77 2.00
CA PHE A 105 -0.09 -14.99 2.98
C PHE A 105 -0.67 -15.62 4.26
N ALA A 106 -0.08 -16.75 4.66
CA ALA A 106 -0.30 -17.41 5.94
C ALA A 106 0.99 -18.08 6.40
N SER A 107 1.17 -18.21 7.71
CA SER A 107 2.27 -18.93 8.33
C SER A 107 1.81 -19.53 9.66
N GLU A 108 2.52 -20.53 10.19
CA GLU A 108 2.12 -21.31 11.36
C GLU A 108 2.71 -20.77 12.69
N GLY A 109 2.77 -19.45 12.84
CA GLY A 109 3.26 -18.83 14.09
C GLY A 109 4.79 -18.89 14.25
N ASP A 110 5.51 -18.83 13.13
CA ASP A 110 6.98 -18.95 13.06
C ASP A 110 7.67 -17.67 12.54
N VAL A 111 6.92 -16.58 12.34
CA VAL A 111 7.44 -15.28 11.88
C VAL A 111 7.71 -14.37 13.07
N ASP A 112 8.91 -13.81 13.17
CA ASP A 112 9.30 -12.89 14.22
C ASP A 112 8.91 -11.44 13.94
N LEU A 113 8.83 -11.07 12.66
CA LEU A 113 8.38 -9.76 12.21
C LEU A 113 7.59 -9.88 10.91
N VAL A 114 6.34 -9.41 10.91
CA VAL A 114 5.62 -9.03 9.71
C VAL A 114 5.79 -7.53 9.51
N PHE A 115 6.41 -7.16 8.41
CA PHE A 115 6.66 -5.77 8.02
C PHE A 115 5.86 -5.46 6.75
N SER A 116 5.31 -4.25 6.63
CA SER A 116 4.66 -3.80 5.40
C SER A 116 4.73 -2.29 5.27
N ASN A 117 5.30 -1.81 4.18
CA ASN A 117 5.41 -0.39 3.90
C ASN A 117 4.66 -0.02 2.62
N ALA A 118 3.61 0.78 2.75
CA ALA A 118 2.79 1.31 1.64
C ALA A 118 2.19 0.21 0.72
N ALA A 119 1.72 -0.90 1.31
CA ALA A 119 1.12 -2.01 0.58
C ALA A 119 -0.29 -2.37 1.08
N LEU A 120 -0.55 -2.38 2.39
CA LEU A 120 -1.84 -2.85 2.91
C LEU A 120 -3.04 -1.95 2.57
N GLN A 121 -2.82 -0.70 2.16
CA GLN A 121 -3.91 0.17 1.64
C GLN A 121 -4.60 -0.38 0.37
N TRP A 122 -4.05 -1.43 -0.23
CA TRP A 122 -4.63 -2.10 -1.39
C TRP A 122 -5.47 -3.33 -1.02
N VAL A 123 -5.41 -3.75 0.24
CA VAL A 123 -6.11 -4.92 0.75
C VAL A 123 -7.39 -4.46 1.46
N PRO A 124 -8.56 -5.00 1.13
CA PRO A 124 -9.78 -4.69 1.84
C PRO A 124 -9.79 -5.33 3.24
N ASP A 125 -10.70 -4.85 4.10
CA ASP A 125 -11.03 -5.48 5.40
C ASP A 125 -9.82 -5.75 6.32
N HIS A 126 -9.27 -4.68 6.87
CA HIS A 126 -8.06 -4.75 7.69
C HIS A 126 -8.22 -5.57 8.98
N GLU A 127 -9.40 -5.73 9.55
CA GLU A 127 -9.57 -6.53 10.76
C GLU A 127 -9.27 -8.02 10.54
N PRO A 128 -9.87 -8.72 9.56
CA PRO A 128 -9.50 -10.11 9.26
C PRO A 128 -8.06 -10.24 8.77
N LEU A 129 -7.55 -9.27 8.01
CA LEU A 129 -6.15 -9.24 7.59
C LEU A 129 -5.22 -9.23 8.80
N LEU A 130 -5.35 -8.28 9.72
CA LEU A 130 -4.51 -8.15 10.91
C LEU A 130 -4.60 -9.40 11.80
N ARG A 131 -5.77 -10.01 11.92
CA ARG A 131 -5.95 -11.29 12.62
C ARG A 131 -5.10 -12.39 12.02
N ARG A 132 -5.10 -12.54 10.68
CA ARG A 132 -4.29 -13.53 9.95
C ARG A 132 -2.79 -13.25 10.10
N LEU A 133 -2.36 -11.98 9.96
CA LEU A 133 -0.97 -11.60 10.15
C LEU A 133 -0.50 -11.85 11.59
N THR A 134 -1.36 -11.59 12.59
CA THR A 134 -1.06 -11.88 14.00
C THR A 134 -0.93 -13.38 14.25
N ALA A 135 -1.74 -14.23 13.59
CA ALA A 135 -1.63 -15.68 13.72
C ALA A 135 -0.31 -16.23 13.16
N ALA A 136 0.29 -15.56 12.17
CA ALA A 136 1.59 -15.92 11.62
C ALA A 136 2.77 -15.59 12.55
N LEU A 137 2.58 -14.75 13.57
CA LEU A 137 3.63 -14.31 14.47
C LEU A 137 3.94 -15.32 15.57
N THR A 138 5.23 -15.45 15.89
CA THR A 138 5.68 -16.13 17.12
C THR A 138 5.08 -15.47 18.37
N GLN A 139 5.21 -16.12 19.54
CA GLN A 139 4.75 -15.56 20.83
C GLN A 139 5.44 -14.23 21.20
N ARG A 140 6.59 -13.93 20.61
CA ARG A 140 7.33 -12.68 20.77
C ARG A 140 7.38 -11.90 19.47
N GLY A 141 6.50 -12.21 18.54
CA GLY A 141 6.49 -11.63 17.20
C GLY A 141 6.03 -10.17 17.21
N GLN A 142 6.43 -9.46 16.19
CA GLN A 142 6.12 -8.05 15.98
C GLN A 142 5.38 -7.85 14.66
N LEU A 143 4.49 -6.88 14.64
CA LEU A 143 3.83 -6.37 13.44
C LEU A 143 4.22 -4.91 13.26
N ALA A 144 4.72 -4.53 12.09
CA ALA A 144 5.06 -3.16 11.74
C ALA A 144 4.44 -2.82 10.37
N VAL A 145 3.53 -1.85 10.33
CA VAL A 145 2.80 -1.47 9.12
C VAL A 145 2.75 0.04 8.96
N GLN A 146 3.02 0.51 7.76
CA GLN A 146 2.85 1.90 7.37
C GLN A 146 1.98 1.99 6.11
N MET A 147 1.03 2.92 6.09
CA MET A 147 0.13 3.16 4.95
C MET A 147 -0.12 4.65 4.74
N PRO A 148 -0.28 5.09 3.47
CA PRO A 148 -0.86 6.41 3.21
C PRO A 148 -2.21 6.58 3.89
N ALA A 149 -2.49 7.77 4.44
CA ALA A 149 -3.75 8.12 5.10
C ALA A 149 -4.20 9.53 4.66
N ASN A 150 -4.09 9.82 3.37
CA ASN A 150 -4.31 11.15 2.80
C ASN A 150 -5.64 11.26 2.03
N ASN A 151 -6.58 10.36 2.29
CA ASN A 151 -7.87 10.24 1.58
C ASN A 151 -8.78 11.47 1.71
N ASP A 152 -8.62 12.26 2.75
CA ASP A 152 -9.34 13.51 2.99
C ASP A 152 -8.66 14.75 2.37
N HIS A 153 -7.49 14.61 1.75
CA HIS A 153 -6.82 15.70 1.05
C HIS A 153 -7.56 16.02 -0.28
N PRO A 154 -7.60 17.30 -0.71
CA PRO A 154 -8.24 17.70 -1.96
C PRO A 154 -7.85 16.85 -3.18
N SER A 155 -6.59 16.40 -3.27
CA SER A 155 -6.13 15.52 -4.36
C SER A 155 -6.89 14.18 -4.43
N HIS A 156 -7.30 13.61 -3.31
CA HIS A 156 -8.06 12.36 -3.27
C HIS A 156 -9.56 12.62 -3.45
N LEU A 157 -10.10 13.59 -2.72
CA LEU A 157 -11.53 13.94 -2.78
C LEU A 157 -11.94 14.38 -4.20
N THR A 158 -11.09 15.14 -4.90
CA THR A 158 -11.35 15.57 -6.28
C THR A 158 -11.43 14.37 -7.23
N ALA A 159 -10.53 13.40 -7.11
CA ALA A 159 -10.56 12.21 -7.96
C ALA A 159 -11.82 11.37 -7.73
N PHE A 160 -12.22 11.19 -6.47
CA PHE A 160 -13.46 10.47 -6.12
C PHE A 160 -14.71 11.18 -6.67
N ALA A 161 -14.77 12.50 -6.52
CA ALA A 161 -15.89 13.28 -7.03
C ALA A 161 -16.04 13.17 -8.55
N ILE A 162 -14.95 13.29 -9.31
CA ILE A 162 -14.95 13.20 -10.77
C ILE A 162 -15.32 11.78 -11.24
N ALA A 163 -14.81 10.76 -10.58
CA ALA A 163 -15.17 9.37 -10.89
C ALA A 163 -16.68 9.10 -10.78
N GLY A 164 -17.38 9.85 -9.89
CA GLY A 164 -18.83 9.80 -9.73
C GLY A 164 -19.64 10.57 -10.78
N GLU A 165 -19.01 11.34 -11.68
CA GLU A 165 -19.65 12.19 -12.67
C GLU A 165 -19.76 11.49 -14.05
N PRO A 166 -20.80 11.82 -14.86
CA PRO A 166 -20.78 11.46 -16.28
C PRO A 166 -19.64 12.16 -17.04
N PRO A 167 -19.01 11.52 -18.03
CA PRO A 167 -19.26 10.15 -18.50
C PRO A 167 -18.52 9.07 -17.69
N PHE A 168 -17.65 9.48 -16.73
CA PHE A 168 -16.70 8.59 -16.06
C PHE A 168 -17.40 7.53 -15.21
N ARG A 169 -18.44 7.90 -14.47
CA ARG A 169 -19.21 6.93 -13.67
C ARG A 169 -19.76 5.78 -14.50
N ALA A 170 -20.30 6.07 -15.66
CA ALA A 170 -20.82 5.06 -16.57
C ALA A 170 -19.68 4.18 -17.13
N ALA A 171 -18.58 4.80 -17.56
CA ALA A 171 -17.42 4.09 -18.09
C ALA A 171 -16.72 3.20 -17.04
N LEU A 172 -16.76 3.63 -15.77
CA LEU A 172 -16.25 2.85 -14.63
C LEU A 172 -17.22 1.74 -14.17
N GLY A 173 -18.39 1.60 -14.80
CA GLY A 173 -19.40 0.61 -14.39
C GLY A 173 -19.93 0.82 -12.97
N GLY A 174 -19.92 2.07 -12.47
CA GLY A 174 -20.30 2.39 -11.10
C GLY A 174 -19.24 2.04 -10.05
N TYR A 175 -18.02 1.75 -10.48
CA TYR A 175 -16.91 1.49 -9.55
C TYR A 175 -16.68 2.68 -8.61
N GLU A 176 -16.71 2.42 -7.31
CA GLU A 176 -16.35 3.36 -6.26
C GLU A 176 -15.10 2.83 -5.54
N ARG A 177 -14.04 3.63 -5.58
CA ARG A 177 -12.81 3.27 -4.90
C ARG A 177 -13.03 3.22 -3.39
N GLN A 178 -12.82 2.04 -2.82
CA GLN A 178 -12.81 1.87 -1.38
C GLN A 178 -11.48 2.37 -0.78
N TRP A 179 -11.56 2.88 0.43
CA TRP A 179 -10.39 3.28 1.21
C TRP A 179 -10.33 2.46 2.50
N PRO A 180 -9.60 1.33 2.50
CA PRO A 180 -9.62 0.40 3.63
C PRO A 180 -8.83 0.88 4.86
N VAL A 181 -8.04 1.97 4.73
CA VAL A 181 -7.22 2.48 5.82
C VAL A 181 -8.09 3.11 6.88
N LEU A 182 -8.03 2.55 8.09
CA LEU A 182 -8.83 2.95 9.24
C LEU A 182 -8.16 4.11 10.00
N ALA A 183 -8.90 4.74 10.90
CA ALA A 183 -8.35 5.73 11.82
C ALA A 183 -7.36 5.09 12.81
N PRO A 184 -6.33 5.83 13.28
CA PRO A 184 -5.29 5.28 14.16
C PRO A 184 -5.84 4.63 15.44
N GLU A 185 -6.85 5.22 16.06
CA GLU A 185 -7.51 4.69 17.27
C GLU A 185 -8.21 3.35 17.03
N VAL A 186 -8.70 3.11 15.80
CA VAL A 186 -9.29 1.81 15.45
C VAL A 186 -8.21 0.75 15.37
N TYR A 187 -7.05 1.07 14.75
CA TYR A 187 -5.90 0.14 14.72
C TYR A 187 -5.38 -0.15 16.12
N ALA A 188 -5.27 0.86 17.00
CA ALA A 188 -4.84 0.67 18.38
C ALA A 188 -5.79 -0.29 19.12
N THR A 189 -7.10 -0.13 18.91
CA THR A 189 -8.11 -1.04 19.48
C THR A 189 -7.99 -2.46 18.91
N LEU A 190 -7.75 -2.60 17.61
CA LEU A 190 -7.56 -3.92 16.98
C LEU A 190 -6.31 -4.62 17.50
N LEU A 191 -5.17 -3.94 17.60
CA LEU A 191 -3.94 -4.50 18.14
C LEU A 191 -4.14 -4.97 19.60
N HIS A 192 -4.82 -4.17 20.42
CA HIS A 192 -5.15 -4.58 21.79
C HIS A 192 -6.00 -5.86 21.80
N ARG A 193 -7.07 -5.93 21.01
CA ARG A 193 -7.95 -7.12 20.92
C ARG A 193 -7.22 -8.36 20.37
N LEU A 194 -6.19 -8.17 19.55
CA LEU A 194 -5.35 -9.24 19.00
C LEU A 194 -4.24 -9.70 19.96
N GLY A 195 -4.13 -9.08 21.15
CA GLY A 195 -3.24 -9.50 22.22
C GLY A 195 -1.82 -8.93 22.12
N PHE A 196 -1.61 -7.84 21.38
CA PHE A 196 -0.36 -7.10 21.44
C PHE A 196 -0.22 -6.39 22.78
N ARG A 197 0.89 -6.62 23.47
CA ARG A 197 1.18 -6.08 24.83
C ARG A 197 1.78 -4.69 24.77
N GLU A 198 2.60 -4.45 23.77
CA GLU A 198 3.18 -3.15 23.46
C GLU A 198 2.68 -2.72 22.10
N GLN A 199 2.39 -1.44 21.95
CA GLN A 199 1.96 -0.90 20.68
C GLN A 199 2.30 0.58 20.54
N HIS A 200 2.57 0.98 19.32
CA HIS A 200 2.76 2.36 18.90
C HIS A 200 1.94 2.60 17.64
N VAL A 201 0.88 3.39 17.76
CA VAL A 201 0.02 3.75 16.62
C VAL A 201 -0.06 5.26 16.52
N ARG A 202 0.27 5.83 15.34
CA ARG A 202 0.25 7.27 15.13
C ARG A 202 -0.13 7.65 13.71
N LEU A 203 -0.73 8.84 13.58
CA LEU A 203 -0.81 9.55 12.31
C LEU A 203 0.41 10.48 12.20
N GLN A 204 1.22 10.27 11.19
CA GLN A 204 2.41 11.06 10.90
C GLN A 204 2.18 11.94 9.68
N VAL A 205 2.46 13.24 9.80
CA VAL A 205 2.47 14.16 8.65
C VAL A 205 3.91 14.28 8.13
N TYR A 206 4.08 13.95 6.85
CA TYR A 206 5.33 14.16 6.12
C TYR A 206 5.24 15.46 5.34
N ALA A 207 6.19 16.35 5.61
CA ALA A 207 6.31 17.62 4.94
C ALA A 207 7.07 17.40 3.62
N HIS A 208 6.33 17.35 2.50
CA HIS A 208 6.95 17.31 1.18
C HIS A 208 6.98 18.71 0.58
N GLU A 209 8.13 19.10 0.06
CA GLU A 209 8.27 20.30 -0.75
C GLU A 209 8.30 19.89 -2.22
N LEU A 210 7.23 20.19 -2.93
CA LEU A 210 7.11 19.95 -4.35
C LEU A 210 7.45 21.22 -5.13
N GLU A 211 7.90 21.08 -6.37
CA GLU A 211 8.24 22.21 -7.22
C GLU A 211 7.08 23.21 -7.39
N SER A 212 5.86 22.68 -7.50
CA SER A 212 4.63 23.46 -7.60
C SER A 212 3.40 22.63 -7.23
N ARG A 213 2.22 23.25 -7.16
CA ARG A 213 0.94 22.53 -6.97
C ARG A 213 0.64 21.55 -8.11
N GLU A 214 1.12 21.80 -9.32
CA GLU A 214 0.98 20.88 -10.45
C GLU A 214 1.70 19.55 -10.20
N ALA A 215 2.81 19.57 -9.45
CA ALA A 215 3.54 18.37 -9.08
C ALA A 215 2.72 17.41 -8.16
N VAL A 216 1.69 17.93 -7.48
CA VAL A 216 0.73 17.08 -6.75
C VAL A 216 0.00 16.12 -7.69
N VAL A 217 -0.35 16.56 -8.90
CA VAL A 217 -1.00 15.72 -9.91
C VAL A 217 -0.09 14.55 -10.29
N GLU A 218 1.21 14.85 -10.54
CA GLU A 218 2.18 13.82 -10.89
C GLU A 218 2.46 12.87 -9.71
N TRP A 219 2.46 13.38 -8.49
CA TRP A 219 2.58 12.55 -7.28
C TRP A 219 1.48 11.50 -7.18
N VAL A 220 0.21 11.92 -7.31
CA VAL A 220 -0.93 11.01 -7.17
C VAL A 220 -1.17 10.17 -8.42
N ARG A 221 -0.65 10.57 -9.58
CA ARG A 221 -0.71 9.78 -10.81
C ARG A 221 0.00 8.44 -10.65
N GLY A 222 1.13 8.41 -9.93
CA GLY A 222 1.86 7.18 -9.63
C GLY A 222 1.22 6.30 -8.54
N SER A 223 0.04 6.65 -8.05
CA SER A 223 -0.62 5.92 -6.96
C SER A 223 -2.14 5.89 -7.14
N LEU A 224 -2.84 6.91 -6.66
CA LEU A 224 -4.30 7.00 -6.66
C LEU A 224 -4.89 6.92 -8.07
N LEU A 225 -4.35 7.72 -9.01
CA LEU A 225 -4.92 7.86 -10.35
C LEU A 225 -4.65 6.65 -11.26
N THR A 226 -3.61 5.85 -10.97
CA THR A 226 -3.30 4.61 -11.71
C THR A 226 -4.50 3.64 -11.74
N ASP A 227 -5.28 3.58 -10.66
CA ASP A 227 -6.44 2.71 -10.59
C ASP A 227 -7.57 3.15 -11.56
N TYR A 228 -7.78 4.43 -11.70
CA TYR A 228 -8.73 5.00 -12.67
C TYR A 228 -8.23 4.88 -14.11
N GLU A 229 -6.93 5.13 -14.35
CA GLU A 229 -6.30 5.00 -15.67
C GLU A 229 -6.49 3.60 -16.26
N ARG A 230 -6.40 2.56 -15.44
CA ARG A 230 -6.60 1.17 -15.88
C ARG A 230 -8.04 0.80 -16.18
N ARG A 231 -8.98 1.42 -15.48
CA ARG A 231 -10.41 1.09 -15.56
C ARG A 231 -11.14 1.88 -16.62
N LEU A 232 -10.65 3.08 -16.90
CA LEU A 232 -11.24 3.94 -17.91
C LEU A 232 -10.81 3.51 -19.32
N PRO A 233 -11.71 3.59 -20.31
CA PRO A 233 -11.32 3.54 -21.73
C PRO A 233 -10.20 4.55 -22.03
N ALA A 234 -9.27 4.16 -22.90
CA ALA A 234 -8.07 4.96 -23.22
C ALA A 234 -8.42 6.38 -23.73
N GLU A 235 -9.54 6.52 -24.46
CA GLU A 235 -10.05 7.80 -24.95
C GLU A 235 -10.61 8.71 -23.85
N LEU A 236 -11.10 8.16 -22.74
CA LEU A 236 -11.64 8.95 -21.62
C LEU A 236 -10.59 9.36 -20.60
N TRP A 237 -9.48 8.65 -20.54
CA TRP A 237 -8.42 8.94 -19.57
C TRP A 237 -7.84 10.37 -19.66
N PRO A 238 -7.50 10.91 -20.85
CA PRO A 238 -7.04 12.28 -20.98
C PRO A 238 -8.09 13.30 -20.50
N HIS A 239 -9.38 13.06 -20.76
CA HIS A 239 -10.48 13.92 -20.31
C HIS A 239 -10.65 13.88 -18.78
N PHE A 240 -10.49 12.69 -18.18
CA PHE A 240 -10.51 12.56 -16.72
C PHE A 240 -9.35 13.34 -16.08
N LEU A 241 -8.15 13.18 -16.60
CA LEU A 241 -6.96 13.85 -16.07
C LEU A 241 -7.05 15.38 -16.22
N GLU A 242 -7.54 15.87 -17.35
CA GLU A 242 -7.73 17.31 -17.57
C GLU A 242 -8.81 17.87 -16.62
N ARG A 243 -9.94 17.17 -16.48
CA ARG A 243 -10.99 17.55 -15.52
C ARG A 243 -10.49 17.55 -14.08
N TYR A 244 -9.63 16.59 -13.75
CA TYR A 244 -8.99 16.49 -12.45
C TYR A 244 -8.07 17.70 -12.18
N ARG A 245 -7.24 18.07 -13.13
CA ARG A 245 -6.37 19.26 -13.03
C ARG A 245 -7.17 20.55 -12.85
N GLN A 246 -8.17 20.75 -13.69
CA GLN A 246 -9.04 21.94 -13.64
C GLN A 246 -9.75 22.11 -12.30
N ARG A 247 -10.14 21.01 -11.66
CA ARG A 247 -10.86 21.05 -10.39
C ARG A 247 -9.92 21.05 -9.17
N LEU A 248 -8.80 20.38 -9.24
CA LEU A 248 -7.85 20.29 -8.12
C LEU A 248 -7.03 21.58 -7.94
N LEU A 249 -6.41 22.08 -9.01
CA LEU A 249 -5.42 23.14 -8.88
C LEU A 249 -5.97 24.43 -8.24
N PRO A 250 -7.21 24.87 -8.48
CA PRO A 250 -7.78 26.02 -7.78
C PRO A 250 -8.01 25.81 -6.28
N GLN A 251 -8.01 24.57 -5.79
CA GLN A 251 -8.16 24.24 -4.36
C GLN A 251 -6.80 24.24 -3.63
N LEU A 252 -5.69 24.34 -4.36
CA LEU A 252 -4.35 24.33 -3.83
C LEU A 252 -3.75 25.74 -3.94
N GLU A 253 -2.98 26.11 -2.92
CA GLU A 253 -2.23 27.37 -2.94
C GLU A 253 -1.28 27.42 -4.14
N ASP A 254 -1.19 28.58 -4.81
CA ASP A 254 -0.24 28.81 -5.90
C ASP A 254 1.11 29.25 -5.35
N ALA A 255 1.83 28.31 -4.77
CA ALA A 255 3.14 28.51 -4.14
C ALA A 255 4.25 27.74 -4.84
N ARG A 256 5.47 28.27 -4.80
CA ARG A 256 6.69 27.64 -5.32
C ARG A 256 7.87 27.93 -4.37
N PRO A 257 8.36 26.90 -3.64
CA PRO A 257 7.89 25.52 -3.60
C PRO A 257 6.49 25.39 -2.99
N PHE A 258 5.78 24.35 -3.37
CA PHE A 258 4.47 23.99 -2.83
C PHE A 258 4.64 23.04 -1.66
N PHE A 259 4.13 23.40 -0.50
CA PHE A 259 4.13 22.55 0.68
C PHE A 259 2.98 21.52 0.59
N TYR A 260 3.34 20.22 0.51
CA TYR A 260 2.40 19.12 0.42
C TYR A 260 2.43 18.28 1.69
N PRO A 261 1.56 18.55 2.67
CA PRO A 261 1.44 17.74 3.88
C PRO A 261 0.82 16.40 3.54
N PHE A 262 1.61 15.33 3.65
CA PHE A 262 1.15 13.98 3.30
C PHE A 262 1.04 13.13 4.57
N LYS A 263 -0.19 12.71 4.90
CA LYS A 263 -0.47 11.91 6.08
C LYS A 263 -0.22 10.43 5.82
N ARG A 264 0.36 9.77 6.82
CA ARG A 264 0.53 8.32 6.86
C ARG A 264 0.20 7.80 8.25
N VAL A 265 -0.43 6.64 8.33
CA VAL A 265 -0.59 5.91 9.57
C VAL A 265 0.58 4.93 9.71
N LEU A 266 1.22 4.96 10.89
CA LEU A 266 2.22 3.99 11.30
C LEU A 266 1.66 3.22 12.48
N LEU A 267 1.74 1.90 12.42
CA LEU A 267 1.40 1.04 13.54
C LEU A 267 2.49 -0.01 13.73
N TRP A 268 2.86 -0.19 14.99
CA TRP A 268 3.76 -1.22 15.45
C TRP A 268 3.14 -1.87 16.70
N GLY A 269 3.29 -3.18 16.81
CA GLY A 269 2.92 -3.91 18.00
C GLY A 269 3.79 -5.11 18.24
N ALA A 270 4.03 -5.45 19.51
CA ALA A 270 4.75 -6.63 19.99
C ALA A 270 3.85 -7.49 20.90
N ARG A 271 3.95 -8.83 20.76
CA ARG A 271 3.17 -9.83 21.53
C ARG A 271 3.80 -10.14 22.88
#